data_e44ceefa42dc93ef883466e4fe2677da
#
_entry.id   e44ceefa42dc93ef883466e4fe2677da
#
_cell.length_a   1.000
_cell.length_b   1.000
_cell.length_c   1.000
_cell.angle_alpha   90.00
_cell.angle_beta   90.00
_cell.angle_gamma   90.00
#
_symmetry.space_group_name_H-M   'P 1'
#
loop_
_entity.id
_entity.type
_entity.pdbx_description
1 polymer ?
#
loop_
_entity_poly.entity_id
_entity_poly.type
_entity_poly.pdbx_seq_one_letter_code
_entity_poly.pdbx_strand_id
1 'polypeptide(L)'
;PGKIEAEDYFFESGISVEGCSDVGGGYNIGYLNTGDYVDYYINAKFSGSFQVSYRNASDGHNGSLEMQLIDSLGNATTLNTANFSSTGGWQTWQTTNTSEVFWLDKGVHHIRILITLQEYNLNWFQFDIAVSDENSLLDTQVLVTPNPASNSIEIMLPENKSIDQMKVLDIFGRTIAQSKNKLVDVSYFPSGVYLLNVES
;
A
#
# COMPACT_ATOMS: atom_id res chain seq x y z
N PRO A 1 -3.92 4.39 0.71
CA PRO A 1 -3.45 4.99 1.97
C PRO A 1 -1.97 5.34 1.85
N GLY A 2 -1.29 5.57 2.92
CA GLY A 2 0.12 5.89 3.05
C GLY A 2 0.44 5.85 4.52
N LYS A 3 1.30 6.76 5.01
CA LYS A 3 1.59 6.91 6.42
C LYS A 3 0.40 7.58 7.14
N ILE A 4 0.06 7.06 8.32
CA ILE A 4 -0.99 7.54 9.22
C ILE A 4 -0.38 7.66 10.61
N GLU A 5 -0.45 8.86 11.20
CA GLU A 5 -0.01 9.06 12.57
C GLU A 5 -1.00 8.38 13.53
N ALA A 6 -0.49 7.74 14.57
CA ALA A 6 -1.34 6.91 15.43
C ALA A 6 -2.33 7.75 16.28
N GLU A 7 -2.02 9.02 16.51
CA GLU A 7 -2.91 9.98 17.17
C GLU A 7 -4.02 10.56 16.28
N ASP A 8 -3.99 10.31 14.95
CA ASP A 8 -4.99 10.81 13.99
C ASP A 8 -6.26 9.93 13.94
N TYR A 9 -6.61 9.29 15.04
CA TYR A 9 -7.84 8.49 15.14
C TYR A 9 -9.10 9.36 15.22
N PHE A 10 -10.25 8.80 14.80
CA PHE A 10 -11.54 9.45 15.02
C PHE A 10 -12.27 8.95 16.28
N PHE A 11 -11.90 7.76 16.78
CA PHE A 11 -12.42 7.18 18.02
C PHE A 11 -11.35 6.34 18.69
N GLU A 12 -11.37 6.36 20.04
CA GLU A 12 -10.48 5.55 20.86
C GLU A 12 -11.22 4.93 22.04
N SER A 13 -10.64 3.89 22.60
CA SER A 13 -11.06 3.26 23.85
C SER A 13 -9.84 2.83 24.65
N GLY A 14 -9.56 3.57 25.71
CA GLY A 14 -8.58 3.20 26.75
C GLY A 14 -7.14 3.65 26.51
N ILE A 15 -6.85 4.41 25.45
CA ILE A 15 -5.49 4.87 25.14
C ILE A 15 -5.23 6.30 25.62
N SER A 16 -3.95 6.72 25.63
CA SER A 16 -3.56 8.12 25.85
C SER A 16 -2.57 8.58 24.78
N VAL A 17 -2.58 9.88 24.51
CA VAL A 17 -1.62 10.54 23.62
C VAL A 17 -0.54 11.18 24.45
N GLU A 18 0.73 11.01 24.03
CA GLU A 18 1.89 11.65 24.66
C GLU A 18 2.84 12.24 23.63
N GLY A 19 3.79 13.09 24.08
CA GLY A 19 4.79 13.68 23.19
C GLY A 19 5.76 12.64 22.66
N CYS A 20 6.01 12.66 21.34
CA CYS A 20 6.90 11.74 20.65
C CYS A 20 8.29 12.35 20.44
N SER A 21 9.34 11.59 20.79
CA SER A 21 10.74 11.98 20.53
C SER A 21 11.34 11.39 19.26
N ASP A 22 10.54 10.72 18.44
CA ASP A 22 10.99 10.18 17.15
C ASP A 22 11.36 11.29 16.16
N VAL A 23 11.99 10.90 15.07
CA VAL A 23 12.33 11.84 13.99
C VAL A 23 11.05 12.46 13.42
N GLY A 24 10.97 13.78 13.47
CA GLY A 24 9.80 14.56 13.10
C GLY A 24 8.99 15.07 14.30
N GLY A 25 9.19 14.52 15.51
CA GLY A 25 8.45 14.93 16.70
C GLY A 25 6.96 14.55 16.62
N GLY A 26 6.08 15.38 17.17
CA GLY A 26 4.65 15.16 17.19
C GLY A 26 4.18 14.43 18.44
N TYR A 27 3.24 13.52 18.24
CA TYR A 27 2.66 12.72 19.32
C TYR A 27 2.71 11.23 18.96
N ASN A 28 2.46 10.39 19.95
CA ASN A 28 2.26 8.96 19.79
C ASN A 28 1.11 8.50 20.71
N ILE A 29 0.53 7.36 20.43
CA ILE A 29 -0.37 6.71 21.37
C ILE A 29 0.44 5.80 22.31
N GLY A 30 0.07 5.79 23.58
CA GLY A 30 0.69 5.02 24.64
C GLY A 30 -0.30 4.67 25.74
N TYR A 31 0.20 4.13 26.84
CA TYR A 31 -0.60 3.63 27.97
C TYR A 31 -1.63 2.58 27.54
N LEU A 32 -1.23 1.76 26.57
CA LEU A 32 -2.07 0.76 25.92
C LEU A 32 -2.31 -0.42 26.86
N ASN A 33 -3.56 -0.88 26.96
CA ASN A 33 -3.91 -2.13 27.65
C ASN A 33 -4.48 -3.13 26.63
N THR A 34 -4.36 -4.40 26.93
CA THR A 34 -4.97 -5.46 26.13
C THR A 34 -6.49 -5.27 26.07
N GLY A 35 -7.03 -5.21 24.89
CA GLY A 35 -8.44 -4.92 24.60
C GLY A 35 -8.74 -3.46 24.27
N ASP A 36 -7.81 -2.53 24.48
CA ASP A 36 -7.93 -1.16 24.00
C ASP A 36 -7.88 -1.11 22.47
N TYR A 37 -8.45 -0.08 21.86
CA TYR A 37 -8.42 0.07 20.41
C TYR A 37 -8.54 1.53 19.97
N VAL A 38 -8.12 1.77 18.73
CA VAL A 38 -8.29 3.06 18.03
C VAL A 38 -8.84 2.81 16.63
N ASP A 39 -9.74 3.68 16.20
CA ASP A 39 -10.44 3.57 14.92
C ASP A 39 -10.07 4.72 13.98
N TYR A 40 -9.86 4.37 12.71
CA TYR A 40 -9.48 5.30 11.64
C TYR A 40 -10.39 5.14 10.43
N TYR A 41 -10.66 6.25 9.74
CA TYR A 41 -11.13 6.19 8.35
C TYR A 41 -9.95 6.44 7.41
N ILE A 42 -9.63 5.44 6.60
CA ILE A 42 -8.58 5.53 5.59
C ILE A 42 -9.19 5.56 4.20
N ASN A 43 -8.52 6.22 3.25
CA ASN A 43 -8.96 6.26 1.86
C ASN A 43 -7.93 5.58 0.96
N ALA A 44 -8.25 4.37 0.48
CA ALA A 44 -7.47 3.68 -0.53
C ALA A 44 -7.71 4.33 -1.90
N LYS A 45 -6.67 4.90 -2.50
CA LYS A 45 -6.77 5.62 -3.77
C LYS A 45 -7.01 4.70 -4.97
N PHE A 46 -6.68 3.42 -4.84
CA PHE A 46 -6.87 2.34 -5.81
C PHE A 46 -7.09 1.02 -5.08
N SER A 47 -7.69 0.04 -5.75
CA SER A 47 -7.78 -1.33 -5.23
C SER A 47 -6.44 -2.03 -5.42
N GLY A 48 -6.00 -2.80 -4.42
CA GLY A 48 -4.73 -3.50 -4.50
C GLY A 48 -4.37 -4.28 -3.25
N SER A 49 -3.24 -4.97 -3.33
CA SER A 49 -2.64 -5.68 -2.21
C SER A 49 -1.73 -4.75 -1.42
N PHE A 50 -1.84 -4.82 -0.09
CA PHE A 50 -1.08 -3.97 0.83
C PHE A 50 -0.39 -4.81 1.90
N GLN A 51 0.75 -4.30 2.37
CA GLN A 51 1.43 -4.68 3.60
C GLN A 51 1.45 -3.48 4.54
N VAL A 52 1.70 -3.71 5.82
CA VAL A 52 1.76 -2.62 6.80
C VAL A 52 3.06 -2.68 7.59
N SER A 53 3.66 -1.52 7.78
CA SER A 53 4.74 -1.29 8.73
C SER A 53 4.25 -0.41 9.88
N TYR A 54 4.82 -0.65 11.07
CA TYR A 54 4.47 0.03 12.31
C TYR A 54 5.71 0.65 12.94
N ARG A 55 5.59 1.86 13.44
CA ARG A 55 6.63 2.55 14.19
C ARG A 55 6.33 2.47 15.67
N ASN A 56 7.04 1.62 16.39
CA ASN A 56 6.78 1.28 17.78
C ASN A 56 8.00 1.47 18.68
N ALA A 57 7.74 1.63 19.97
CA ALA A 57 8.74 1.66 21.04
C ALA A 57 8.24 0.88 22.25
N SER A 58 9.13 0.20 22.98
CA SER A 58 8.81 -0.56 24.19
C SER A 58 10.02 -0.69 25.11
N ASP A 59 9.80 -0.56 26.41
CA ASP A 59 10.85 -0.64 27.44
C ASP A 59 10.82 -2.00 28.15
N GLY A 60 11.61 -2.95 27.64
CA GLY A 60 11.79 -4.26 28.25
C GLY A 60 10.65 -5.27 28.00
N HIS A 61 9.61 -4.90 27.26
CA HIS A 61 8.41 -5.71 27.05
C HIS A 61 8.17 -6.02 25.58
N ASN A 62 7.41 -7.08 25.32
CA ASN A 62 6.85 -7.37 24.01
C ASN A 62 5.43 -6.82 23.94
N GLY A 63 4.99 -6.44 22.75
CA GLY A 63 3.63 -5.99 22.51
C GLY A 63 3.05 -6.64 21.25
N SER A 64 1.75 -6.53 21.05
CA SER A 64 1.12 -6.94 19.79
C SER A 64 -0.18 -6.21 19.52
N LEU A 65 -0.54 -6.15 18.23
CA LEU A 65 -1.80 -5.60 17.77
C LEU A 65 -2.39 -6.44 16.63
N GLU A 66 -3.67 -6.25 16.41
CA GLU A 66 -4.36 -6.63 15.18
C GLU A 66 -4.86 -5.38 14.45
N MET A 67 -4.63 -5.30 13.14
CA MET A 67 -5.33 -4.37 12.28
C MET A 67 -6.57 -5.07 11.72
N GLN A 68 -7.73 -4.46 11.92
CA GLN A 68 -9.03 -5.02 11.56
C GLN A 68 -9.77 -4.09 10.59
N LEU A 69 -10.44 -4.68 9.62
CA LEU A 69 -11.45 -4.01 8.80
C LEU A 69 -12.81 -4.15 9.49
N ILE A 70 -13.49 -3.04 9.71
CA ILE A 70 -14.81 -3.01 10.32
C ILE A 70 -15.85 -2.76 9.22
N ASP A 71 -16.81 -3.67 9.09
CA ASP A 71 -17.89 -3.53 8.12
C ASP A 71 -19.01 -2.60 8.61
N SER A 72 -20.00 -2.33 7.75
CA SER A 72 -21.13 -1.45 8.07
C SER A 72 -22.06 -2.00 9.18
N LEU A 73 -21.92 -3.27 9.55
CA LEU A 73 -22.66 -3.92 10.62
C LEU A 73 -21.84 -3.97 11.93
N GLY A 74 -20.59 -3.50 11.89
CA GLY A 74 -19.66 -3.52 13.03
C GLY A 74 -18.89 -4.84 13.21
N ASN A 75 -18.97 -5.75 12.24
CA ASN A 75 -18.16 -6.97 12.29
C ASN A 75 -16.70 -6.66 11.93
N ALA A 76 -15.78 -7.28 12.67
CA ALA A 76 -14.35 -7.13 12.47
C ALA A 76 -13.77 -8.30 11.67
N THR A 77 -12.92 -7.98 10.69
CA THR A 77 -12.09 -8.95 9.97
C THR A 77 -10.63 -8.57 10.13
N THR A 78 -9.81 -9.44 10.71
CA THR A 78 -8.37 -9.19 10.87
C THR A 78 -7.70 -9.19 9.51
N LEU A 79 -7.00 -8.08 9.20
CA LEU A 79 -6.21 -7.89 7.98
C LEU A 79 -4.75 -8.25 8.20
N ASN A 80 -4.22 -7.93 9.39
CA ASN A 80 -2.80 -8.01 9.69
C ASN A 80 -2.60 -8.16 11.21
N THR A 81 -1.55 -8.85 11.61
CA THR A 81 -1.10 -8.97 13.01
C THR A 81 0.35 -8.54 13.12
N ALA A 82 0.66 -7.67 14.08
CA ALA A 82 2.03 -7.27 14.36
C ALA A 82 2.44 -7.67 15.77
N ASN A 83 3.66 -8.19 15.87
CA ASN A 83 4.31 -8.50 17.14
C ASN A 83 5.54 -7.62 17.30
N PHE A 84 5.67 -6.97 18.44
CA PHE A 84 6.74 -6.05 18.77
C PHE A 84 7.66 -6.65 19.84
N SER A 85 8.95 -6.57 19.59
CA SER A 85 9.96 -6.86 20.61
C SER A 85 10.35 -5.57 21.31
N SER A 86 10.90 -5.70 22.53
CA SER A 86 11.47 -4.55 23.26
C SER A 86 12.49 -3.79 22.41
N THR A 87 12.40 -2.47 22.46
CA THR A 87 13.35 -1.56 21.80
C THR A 87 14.33 -0.93 22.80
N GLY A 88 14.17 -1.22 24.09
CA GLY A 88 15.02 -0.71 25.17
C GLY A 88 14.63 0.67 25.71
N GLY A 89 13.41 1.14 25.42
CA GLY A 89 12.88 2.38 25.98
C GLY A 89 11.57 2.80 25.34
N TRP A 90 10.70 3.45 26.12
CA TRP A 90 9.37 3.93 25.70
C TRP A 90 9.41 4.94 24.54
N GLN A 91 10.56 5.54 24.27
CA GLN A 91 10.79 6.49 23.19
C GLN A 91 12.01 6.08 22.33
N THR A 92 12.41 4.79 22.40
CA THR A 92 13.42 4.21 21.52
C THR A 92 12.68 3.54 20.35
N TRP A 93 12.61 4.24 19.23
CA TRP A 93 11.74 3.89 18.13
C TRP A 93 12.37 2.93 17.12
N GLN A 94 11.61 1.93 16.70
CA GLN A 94 11.95 1.05 15.60
C GLN A 94 10.76 0.88 14.64
N THR A 95 11.04 0.53 13.39
CA THR A 95 10.00 0.14 12.41
C THR A 95 9.91 -1.37 12.36
N THR A 96 8.72 -1.90 12.60
CA THR A 96 8.38 -3.32 12.48
C THR A 96 7.57 -3.52 11.20
N ASN A 97 8.13 -4.29 10.25
CA ASN A 97 7.45 -4.67 9.02
C ASN A 97 6.72 -5.99 9.23
N THR A 98 5.51 -6.10 8.69
CA THR A 98 4.77 -7.36 8.67
C THR A 98 4.87 -8.01 7.30
N SER A 99 4.70 -9.32 7.23
CA SER A 99 4.75 -10.09 5.98
C SER A 99 3.37 -10.40 5.42
N GLU A 100 2.31 -10.23 6.21
CA GLU A 100 0.96 -10.49 5.76
C GLU A 100 0.55 -9.47 4.69
N VAL A 101 0.00 -10.02 3.60
CA VAL A 101 -0.55 -9.26 2.48
C VAL A 101 -2.07 -9.38 2.52
N PHE A 102 -2.76 -8.25 2.40
CA PHE A 102 -4.21 -8.22 2.33
C PHE A 102 -4.69 -7.28 1.23
N TRP A 103 -5.91 -7.51 0.76
CA TRP A 103 -6.54 -6.71 -0.28
C TRP A 103 -7.42 -5.62 0.30
N LEU A 104 -7.35 -4.42 -0.26
CA LEU A 104 -8.34 -3.35 -0.07
C LEU A 104 -8.86 -2.88 -1.42
N ASP A 105 -10.17 -2.69 -1.50
CA ASP A 105 -10.79 -2.00 -2.62
C ASP A 105 -10.53 -0.50 -2.57
N LYS A 106 -10.61 0.15 -3.73
CA LYS A 106 -10.61 1.61 -3.78
C LYS A 106 -11.79 2.17 -2.99
N GLY A 107 -11.53 3.12 -2.09
CA GLY A 107 -12.57 3.78 -1.30
C GLY A 107 -12.18 4.03 0.13
N VAL A 108 -13.16 4.43 0.92
CA VAL A 108 -13.00 4.70 2.36
C VAL A 108 -13.27 3.41 3.15
N HIS A 109 -12.38 3.09 4.06
CA HIS A 109 -12.45 1.92 4.93
C HIS A 109 -12.39 2.34 6.40
N HIS A 110 -13.16 1.66 7.24
CA HIS A 110 -13.06 1.75 8.69
C HIS A 110 -12.03 0.72 9.16
N ILE A 111 -10.89 1.19 9.64
CA ILE A 111 -9.80 0.37 10.18
C ILE A 111 -9.75 0.53 11.69
N ARG A 112 -9.65 -0.58 12.39
CA ARG A 112 -9.37 -0.65 13.83
C ARG A 112 -7.99 -1.20 14.08
N ILE A 113 -7.23 -0.57 14.97
CA ILE A 113 -6.06 -1.14 15.61
C ILE A 113 -6.50 -1.62 17.00
N LEU A 114 -6.56 -2.93 17.17
CA LEU A 114 -6.88 -3.59 18.45
C LEU A 114 -5.58 -3.98 19.16
N ILE A 115 -5.42 -3.60 20.42
CA ILE A 115 -4.27 -3.96 21.24
C ILE A 115 -4.48 -5.38 21.78
N THR A 116 -3.65 -6.32 21.32
CA THR A 116 -3.76 -7.74 21.73
C THR A 116 -2.77 -8.10 22.82
N LEU A 117 -1.65 -7.39 22.92
CA LEU A 117 -0.71 -7.45 24.05
C LEU A 117 -0.18 -6.03 24.31
N GLN A 118 -0.33 -5.56 25.55
CA GLN A 118 0.07 -4.22 26.00
C GLN A 118 1.58 -4.03 26.06
N GLU A 119 2.04 -2.87 26.61
CA GLU A 119 3.42 -2.52 26.93
C GLU A 119 4.26 -2.06 25.73
N TYR A 120 3.67 -1.24 24.87
CA TYR A 120 4.38 -0.53 23.80
C TYR A 120 3.71 0.82 23.49
N ASN A 121 4.47 1.69 22.82
CA ASN A 121 3.98 2.93 22.21
C ASN A 121 3.92 2.76 20.70
N LEU A 122 2.95 3.38 20.05
CA LEU A 122 2.80 3.40 18.59
C LEU A 122 2.79 4.84 18.09
N ASN A 123 3.74 5.18 17.19
CA ASN A 123 3.88 6.50 16.60
C ASN A 123 3.06 6.62 15.30
N TRP A 124 3.24 5.68 14.38
CA TRP A 124 2.52 5.65 13.11
C TRP A 124 2.44 4.22 12.56
N PHE A 125 1.57 4.05 11.58
CA PHE A 125 1.55 2.89 10.72
C PHE A 125 1.46 3.32 9.25
N GLN A 126 2.02 2.51 8.35
CA GLN A 126 2.09 2.85 6.94
C GLN A 126 1.65 1.66 6.09
N PHE A 127 0.77 1.95 5.13
CA PHE A 127 0.40 1.00 4.11
C PHE A 127 1.36 1.13 2.93
N ASP A 128 2.06 0.05 2.64
CA ASP A 128 2.90 -0.10 1.48
C ASP A 128 2.20 -1.00 0.46
N ILE A 129 2.39 -0.71 -0.83
CA ILE A 129 1.88 -1.61 -1.86
C ILE A 129 2.68 -2.91 -1.73
N ALA A 130 1.98 -4.02 -1.50
CA ALA A 130 2.62 -5.31 -1.52
C ALA A 130 2.98 -5.64 -2.98
N VAL A 131 4.24 -5.46 -3.30
CA VAL A 131 4.79 -5.95 -4.55
C VAL A 131 4.99 -7.47 -4.34
N SER A 132 3.97 -8.26 -4.69
CA SER A 132 4.18 -9.69 -4.80
C SER A 132 5.27 -9.90 -5.85
N ASP A 133 6.32 -10.62 -5.49
CA ASP A 133 7.53 -10.93 -6.29
C ASP A 133 7.60 -10.27 -7.68
N GLU A 134 8.72 -9.70 -8.05
CA GLU A 134 8.93 -9.05 -9.37
C GLU A 134 8.41 -9.86 -10.55
N ASN A 135 8.29 -11.19 -10.40
CA ASN A 135 7.66 -12.10 -11.38
C ASN A 135 6.13 -11.96 -11.47
N SER A 136 5.41 -11.58 -10.40
CA SER A 136 3.93 -11.52 -10.44
C SER A 136 3.42 -10.20 -11.01
N LEU A 137 4.18 -9.11 -10.93
CA LEU A 137 3.86 -7.87 -11.65
C LEU A 137 4.09 -8.03 -13.16
N LEU A 138 5.08 -8.83 -13.56
CA LEU A 138 5.30 -9.19 -14.97
C LEU A 138 4.16 -10.06 -15.52
N ASP A 139 3.49 -10.84 -14.65
CA ASP A 139 2.39 -11.73 -15.06
C ASP A 139 1.05 -10.99 -15.30
N THR A 140 0.93 -9.72 -14.87
CA THR A 140 -0.29 -8.92 -15.06
C THR A 140 -0.08 -7.58 -15.78
N GLN A 141 1.18 -7.14 -15.96
CA GLN A 141 1.47 -5.84 -16.57
C GLN A 141 1.97 -5.95 -17.99
N VAL A 142 1.40 -5.08 -18.84
CA VAL A 142 1.94 -4.79 -20.16
C VAL A 142 3.05 -3.75 -19.98
N LEU A 143 4.30 -4.13 -20.30
CA LEU A 143 5.42 -3.19 -20.31
C LEU A 143 5.67 -2.68 -21.72
N VAL A 144 5.97 -1.40 -21.85
CA VAL A 144 6.31 -0.74 -23.12
C VAL A 144 7.72 -0.17 -22.99
N THR A 145 8.64 -0.66 -23.78
CA THR A 145 10.05 -0.26 -23.72
C THR A 145 10.65 -0.08 -25.12
N PRO A 146 11.56 0.91 -25.30
CA PRO A 146 11.84 2.01 -24.39
C PRO A 146 10.68 3.00 -24.29
N ASN A 147 10.57 3.69 -23.17
CA ASN A 147 9.66 4.81 -22.98
C ASN A 147 10.39 5.90 -22.15
N PRO A 148 10.72 7.06 -22.78
CA PRO A 148 10.40 7.49 -24.14
C PRO A 148 11.09 6.68 -25.25
N ALA A 149 10.46 6.66 -26.44
CA ALA A 149 10.96 5.98 -27.63
C ALA A 149 11.21 6.95 -28.81
N SER A 150 12.17 6.60 -29.67
CA SER A 150 12.48 7.37 -30.87
C SER A 150 12.26 6.59 -32.18
N ASN A 151 12.49 5.28 -32.15
CA ASN A 151 12.44 4.45 -33.36
C ASN A 151 11.38 3.35 -33.26
N SER A 152 11.39 2.58 -32.19
CA SER A 152 10.47 1.49 -31.97
C SER A 152 10.13 1.32 -30.51
N ILE A 153 8.99 0.75 -30.22
CA ILE A 153 8.61 0.25 -28.91
C ILE A 153 8.41 -1.25 -28.98
N GLU A 154 8.79 -1.94 -27.92
CA GLU A 154 8.47 -3.34 -27.68
C GLU A 154 7.46 -3.46 -26.55
N ILE A 155 6.46 -4.30 -26.77
CA ILE A 155 5.42 -4.59 -25.79
C ILE A 155 5.69 -5.95 -25.19
N MET A 156 6.01 -5.97 -23.91
CA MET A 156 6.13 -7.19 -23.14
C MET A 156 4.80 -7.51 -22.47
N LEU A 157 4.30 -8.70 -22.72
CA LEU A 157 3.08 -9.23 -22.11
C LEU A 157 3.45 -10.26 -21.05
N PRO A 158 2.55 -10.51 -20.09
CA PRO A 158 2.66 -11.65 -19.18
C PRO A 158 2.82 -12.97 -19.92
N GLU A 159 3.40 -13.97 -19.24
CA GLU A 159 3.50 -15.33 -19.77
C GLU A 159 2.10 -15.86 -20.14
N ASN A 160 2.02 -16.58 -21.26
CA ASN A 160 0.77 -17.13 -21.84
C ASN A 160 -0.23 -16.12 -22.44
N LYS A 161 0.17 -14.86 -22.64
CA LYS A 161 -0.62 -13.86 -23.36
C LYS A 161 -0.06 -13.57 -24.75
N SER A 162 -0.96 -13.39 -25.72
CA SER A 162 -0.64 -12.96 -27.08
C SER A 162 -1.40 -11.69 -27.41
N ILE A 163 -0.86 -10.88 -28.32
CA ILE A 163 -1.56 -9.69 -28.81
C ILE A 163 -2.57 -10.13 -29.86
N ASP A 164 -3.86 -9.98 -29.58
CA ASP A 164 -4.92 -10.14 -30.58
C ASP A 164 -5.02 -8.89 -31.46
N GLN A 165 -5.00 -7.74 -30.83
CA GLN A 165 -4.95 -6.44 -31.49
C GLN A 165 -4.29 -5.40 -30.59
N MET A 166 -3.54 -4.50 -31.21
CA MET A 166 -2.99 -3.31 -30.56
C MET A 166 -3.31 -2.07 -31.38
N LYS A 167 -3.69 -1.00 -30.69
CA LYS A 167 -3.94 0.32 -31.28
C LYS A 167 -3.09 1.36 -30.58
N VAL A 168 -2.39 2.18 -31.34
CA VAL A 168 -1.74 3.39 -30.85
C VAL A 168 -2.65 4.56 -31.14
N LEU A 169 -3.00 5.31 -30.12
CA LEU A 169 -3.94 6.42 -30.18
C LEU A 169 -3.23 7.73 -29.82
N ASP A 170 -3.62 8.83 -30.45
CA ASP A 170 -3.23 10.15 -29.97
C ASP A 170 -4.03 10.57 -28.70
N ILE A 171 -3.68 11.70 -28.13
CA ILE A 171 -4.34 12.22 -26.90
C ILE A 171 -5.84 12.55 -27.09
N PHE A 172 -6.32 12.58 -28.35
CA PHE A 172 -7.73 12.79 -28.71
C PHE A 172 -8.47 11.47 -28.95
N GLY A 173 -7.81 10.32 -28.77
CA GLY A 173 -8.38 8.99 -29.00
C GLY A 173 -8.42 8.55 -30.45
N ARG A 174 -7.78 9.26 -31.39
CA ARG A 174 -7.71 8.86 -32.79
C ARG A 174 -6.63 7.79 -32.98
N THR A 175 -6.96 6.72 -33.69
CA THR A 175 -6.01 5.65 -33.99
C THR A 175 -4.95 6.14 -34.99
N ILE A 176 -3.69 6.09 -34.60
CA ILE A 176 -2.53 6.46 -35.40
C ILE A 176 -1.90 5.24 -36.09
N ALA A 177 -1.85 4.11 -35.34
CA ALA A 177 -1.34 2.85 -35.88
C ALA A 177 -2.07 1.66 -35.26
N GLN A 178 -2.01 0.52 -35.97
CA GLN A 178 -2.51 -0.77 -35.48
C GLN A 178 -1.50 -1.86 -35.79
N SER A 179 -1.35 -2.81 -34.90
CA SER A 179 -0.43 -3.94 -35.03
C SER A 179 -0.94 -5.15 -34.28
N LYS A 180 -0.46 -6.35 -34.65
CA LYS A 180 -0.55 -7.58 -33.89
C LYS A 180 0.82 -8.03 -33.39
N ASN A 181 1.86 -7.29 -33.75
CA ASN A 181 3.23 -7.60 -33.36
C ASN A 181 3.61 -6.90 -32.06
N LYS A 182 4.44 -7.55 -31.27
CA LYS A 182 5.01 -6.96 -30.04
C LYS A 182 5.94 -5.77 -30.33
N LEU A 183 6.53 -5.69 -31.50
CA LEU A 183 7.42 -4.60 -31.92
C LEU A 183 6.66 -3.65 -32.84
N VAL A 184 6.68 -2.37 -32.54
CA VAL A 184 6.02 -1.31 -33.31
C VAL A 184 7.02 -0.24 -33.69
N ASP A 185 7.12 0.07 -34.96
CA ASP A 185 7.88 1.20 -35.47
C ASP A 185 7.13 2.52 -35.17
N VAL A 186 7.76 3.41 -34.45
CA VAL A 186 7.24 4.74 -34.09
C VAL A 186 8.09 5.87 -34.63
N SER A 187 9.07 5.56 -35.48
CA SER A 187 10.03 6.53 -36.03
C SER A 187 9.40 7.66 -36.83
N TYR A 188 8.22 7.43 -37.36
CA TYR A 188 7.44 8.40 -38.14
C TYR A 188 6.37 9.12 -37.31
N PHE A 189 6.26 8.87 -36.04
CA PHE A 189 5.31 9.58 -35.17
C PHE A 189 5.86 10.95 -34.81
N PRO A 190 5.05 12.01 -34.83
CA PRO A 190 5.42 13.28 -34.22
C PRO A 190 5.79 13.13 -32.76
N SER A 191 6.69 13.96 -32.26
CA SER A 191 7.00 13.99 -30.82
C SER A 191 5.74 14.31 -30.01
N GLY A 192 5.41 13.46 -29.03
CA GLY A 192 4.20 13.62 -28.23
C GLY A 192 3.93 12.46 -27.29
N VAL A 193 2.78 12.52 -26.67
CA VAL A 193 2.23 11.45 -25.80
C VAL A 193 1.19 10.68 -26.60
N TYR A 194 1.27 9.37 -26.52
CA TYR A 194 0.36 8.44 -27.18
C TYR A 194 -0.21 7.46 -26.16
N LEU A 195 -1.42 6.99 -26.41
CA LEU A 195 -2.08 5.94 -25.64
C LEU A 195 -1.96 4.62 -26.36
N LEU A 196 -1.67 3.55 -25.63
CA LEU A 196 -1.61 2.21 -26.17
C LEU A 196 -2.81 1.40 -25.64
N ASN A 197 -3.64 0.88 -26.54
CA ASN A 197 -4.69 -0.08 -26.21
C ASN A 197 -4.27 -1.46 -26.73
N VAL A 198 -4.14 -2.43 -25.85
CA VAL A 198 -3.73 -3.81 -26.14
C VAL A 198 -4.87 -4.75 -25.78
N GLU A 199 -5.34 -5.52 -26.74
CA GLU A 199 -6.31 -6.61 -26.56
C GLU A 199 -5.55 -7.95 -26.65
N SER A 200 -5.72 -8.81 -25.61
CA SER A 200 -5.01 -10.09 -25.45
C SER A 200 -5.91 -11.19 -24.91
#